data_55a755485517964090ecfa1b48eae532
#
_entry.id   55a755485517964090ecfa1b48eae532
#
_cell.length_a   1.000
_cell.length_b   1.000
_cell.length_c   1.000
_cell.angle_alpha   90.00
_cell.angle_beta   90.00
_cell.angle_gamma   90.00
#
_symmetry.space_group_name_H-M   'P 1'
#
loop_
_entity.id
_entity.type
_entity.pdbx_description
1 polymer ?
#
loop_
_entity_poly.entity_id
_entity_poly.type
_entity_poly.pdbx_seq_one_letter_code
_entity_poly.pdbx_strand_id
1 'polypeptide(L)'
;MATTYLSRTSGTSTNVDKCTFSAWIKRGNLSDSGHILMGQYTDVNNRGKITFTNDHLTYFQKTGGSTTANVATTRKFRDTSAWYHIVVAFDTTQGTATDRIKFYVNGVQETAFSSTDYGSQNENVRINESSVPIVIGQDGNSAFYFDGLMSHVHFVDGTAYPAS
;
A
#
# COMPACT_ATOMS: atom_id res chain seq x y z
N MET A 1 0.81 5.49 -21.79
CA MET A 1 0.93 5.02 -20.40
C MET A 1 1.85 5.97 -19.66
N ALA A 2 1.45 6.50 -18.51
CA ALA A 2 2.32 7.36 -17.70
C ALA A 2 3.52 6.52 -17.20
N THR A 3 4.70 7.13 -17.19
CA THR A 3 5.94 6.51 -16.67
C THR A 3 6.57 7.38 -15.57
N THR A 4 5.76 8.27 -14.99
CA THR A 4 6.19 9.21 -13.96
C THR A 4 6.07 8.53 -12.57
N TYR A 5 7.11 8.68 -11.78
CA TYR A 5 7.15 8.21 -10.40
C TYR A 5 8.08 9.09 -9.56
N LEU A 6 7.94 8.98 -8.25
CA LEU A 6 8.89 9.57 -7.29
C LEU A 6 9.59 8.44 -6.54
N SER A 7 10.90 8.59 -6.31
CA SER A 7 11.68 7.60 -5.57
C SER A 7 12.59 8.29 -4.56
N ARG A 8 12.70 7.69 -3.38
CA ARG A 8 13.62 8.10 -2.34
C ARG A 8 14.12 6.85 -1.61
N THR A 9 15.42 6.69 -1.46
CA THR A 9 15.97 5.66 -0.57
C THR A 9 15.62 6.00 0.87
N SER A 10 14.96 5.09 1.57
CA SER A 10 14.65 5.22 2.99
C SER A 10 15.94 5.19 3.82
N GLY A 11 15.96 5.94 4.91
CA GLY A 11 16.96 5.77 5.97
C GLY A 11 16.69 4.50 6.79
N THR A 12 17.23 4.46 7.99
CA THR A 12 16.85 3.42 8.97
C THR A 12 15.42 3.66 9.42
N SER A 13 14.57 2.64 9.28
CA SER A 13 13.18 2.72 9.76
C SER A 13 13.16 2.86 11.28
N THR A 14 12.31 3.76 11.77
CA THR A 14 12.11 3.98 13.21
C THR A 14 11.46 2.74 13.85
N ASN A 15 10.50 2.15 13.14
CA ASN A 15 9.86 0.90 13.52
C ASN A 15 9.33 0.20 12.26
N VAL A 16 9.94 -0.91 11.88
CA VAL A 16 9.57 -1.67 10.67
C VAL A 16 8.19 -2.31 10.73
N ASP A 17 7.62 -2.43 11.94
CA ASP A 17 6.31 -3.06 12.18
C ASP A 17 5.15 -2.06 12.05
N LYS A 18 5.45 -0.76 11.98
CA LYS A 18 4.44 0.31 12.01
C LYS A 18 4.73 1.36 10.94
N CYS A 19 3.72 1.68 10.17
CA CYS A 19 3.77 2.85 9.27
C CYS A 19 2.37 3.25 8.82
N THR A 20 2.28 4.41 8.17
CA THR A 20 1.04 4.89 7.57
C THR A 20 1.33 5.47 6.19
N PHE A 21 0.57 5.05 5.19
CA PHE A 21 0.48 5.69 3.88
C PHE A 21 -0.83 6.48 3.81
N SER A 22 -0.78 7.70 3.30
CA SER A 22 -1.95 8.53 3.05
C SER A 22 -1.79 9.30 1.74
N ALA A 23 -2.83 9.32 0.91
CA ALA A 23 -2.86 10.13 -0.30
C ALA A 23 -4.29 10.41 -0.78
N TRP A 24 -4.48 11.54 -1.47
CA TRP A 24 -5.61 11.74 -2.35
C TRP A 24 -5.31 11.16 -3.72
N ILE A 25 -6.22 10.36 -4.24
CA ILE A 25 -6.04 9.58 -5.47
C ILE A 25 -7.21 9.80 -6.40
N LYS A 26 -6.92 10.04 -7.69
CA LYS A 26 -7.89 9.99 -8.78
C LYS A 26 -7.35 9.06 -9.85
N ARG A 27 -8.07 7.99 -10.15
CA ARG A 27 -7.67 7.01 -11.18
C ARG A 27 -7.91 7.58 -12.57
N GLY A 28 -6.97 7.38 -13.48
CA GLY A 28 -7.10 7.76 -14.90
C GLY A 28 -7.56 6.59 -15.78
N ASN A 29 -7.26 5.36 -15.33
CA ASN A 29 -7.53 4.14 -16.09
C ASN A 29 -8.00 3.03 -15.15
N LEU A 30 -8.80 2.08 -15.68
CA LEU A 30 -9.38 0.93 -14.97
C LEU A 30 -8.86 -0.41 -15.54
N SER A 31 -7.58 -0.50 -15.88
CA SER A 31 -7.01 -1.79 -16.28
C SER A 31 -6.85 -2.73 -15.07
N ASP A 32 -6.82 -4.04 -15.32
CA ASP A 32 -6.80 -5.06 -14.26
C ASP A 32 -5.46 -5.14 -13.50
N SER A 33 -4.41 -4.50 -14.00
CA SER A 33 -3.08 -4.56 -13.40
C SER A 33 -2.33 -3.24 -13.51
N GLY A 34 -1.42 -3.02 -12.55
CA GLY A 34 -0.41 -1.98 -12.70
C GLY A 34 -0.75 -0.61 -12.13
N HIS A 35 -1.67 -0.52 -11.19
CA HIS A 35 -2.01 0.75 -10.55
C HIS A 35 -1.37 0.85 -9.16
N ILE A 36 -0.04 0.91 -9.12
CA ILE A 36 0.70 0.95 -7.85
C ILE A 36 0.69 2.36 -7.28
N LEU A 37 0.20 2.52 -6.07
CA LEU A 37 0.22 3.78 -5.33
C LEU A 37 1.57 4.00 -4.67
N MET A 38 2.08 2.97 -3.99
CA MET A 38 3.37 2.96 -3.32
C MET A 38 3.93 1.54 -3.32
N GLY A 39 5.24 1.41 -3.49
CA GLY A 39 5.93 0.14 -3.39
C GLY A 39 7.35 0.25 -2.86
N GLN A 40 7.84 -0.84 -2.29
CA GLN A 40 9.25 -1.13 -2.08
C GLN A 40 9.57 -2.50 -2.69
N TYR A 41 10.67 -2.58 -3.40
CA TYR A 41 11.11 -3.77 -4.11
C TYR A 41 12.60 -4.00 -3.85
N THR A 42 12.91 -5.05 -3.11
CA THR A 42 14.29 -5.53 -2.95
C THR A 42 14.62 -6.51 -4.06
N ASP A 43 13.75 -7.50 -4.27
CA ASP A 43 13.83 -8.51 -5.32
C ASP A 43 12.45 -9.17 -5.54
N VAL A 44 12.36 -10.15 -6.45
CA VAL A 44 11.11 -10.86 -6.78
C VAL A 44 10.49 -11.61 -5.57
N ASN A 45 11.31 -11.95 -4.58
CA ASN A 45 10.92 -12.70 -3.39
C ASN A 45 10.63 -11.79 -2.17
N ASN A 46 11.08 -10.53 -2.22
CA ASN A 46 11.01 -9.58 -1.09
C ASN A 46 10.52 -8.23 -1.59
N ARG A 47 9.23 -7.97 -1.40
CA ARG A 47 8.58 -6.75 -1.87
C ARG A 47 7.24 -6.50 -1.18
N GLY A 48 6.85 -5.25 -1.12
CA GLY A 48 5.53 -4.84 -0.65
C GLY A 48 4.96 -3.73 -1.54
N LYS A 49 3.63 -3.69 -1.68
CA LYS A 49 2.98 -2.65 -2.47
C LYS A 49 1.54 -2.38 -2.04
N ILE A 50 1.14 -1.12 -2.16
CA ILE A 50 -0.26 -0.68 -2.12
C ILE A 50 -0.68 -0.40 -3.55
N THR A 51 -1.75 -1.04 -4.01
CA THR A 51 -2.13 -1.04 -5.43
C THR A 51 -3.64 -1.15 -5.60
N PHE A 52 -4.12 -0.87 -6.82
CA PHE A 52 -5.42 -1.36 -7.25
C PHE A 52 -5.22 -2.63 -8.09
N THR A 53 -5.87 -3.72 -7.70
CA THR A 53 -5.90 -5.00 -8.42
C THR A 53 -7.35 -5.36 -8.70
N ASN A 54 -7.75 -5.54 -9.95
CA ASN A 54 -9.15 -5.76 -10.36
C ASN A 54 -10.10 -4.70 -9.75
N ASP A 55 -9.64 -3.45 -9.69
CA ASP A 55 -10.30 -2.29 -9.08
C ASP A 55 -10.40 -2.31 -7.54
N HIS A 56 -9.94 -3.33 -6.85
CA HIS A 56 -9.90 -3.39 -5.39
C HIS A 56 -8.64 -2.70 -4.87
N LEU A 57 -8.76 -1.89 -3.82
CA LEU A 57 -7.59 -1.42 -3.08
C LEU A 57 -6.97 -2.59 -2.34
N THR A 58 -5.69 -2.84 -2.60
CA THR A 58 -4.98 -4.04 -2.15
C THR A 58 -3.64 -3.66 -1.53
N TYR A 59 -3.32 -4.25 -0.39
CA TYR A 59 -1.94 -4.40 0.06
C TYR A 59 -1.47 -5.82 -0.23
N PHE A 60 -0.30 -5.92 -0.84
CA PHE A 60 0.33 -7.19 -1.16
C PHE A 60 1.77 -7.20 -0.68
N GLN A 61 2.19 -8.30 -0.05
CA GLN A 61 3.55 -8.49 0.46
C GLN A 61 4.07 -9.89 0.16
N LYS A 62 5.33 -9.96 -0.20
CA LYS A 62 6.13 -11.20 -0.24
C LYS A 62 7.34 -11.11 0.65
N THR A 63 7.65 -12.22 1.32
CA THR A 63 8.85 -12.42 2.12
C THR A 63 9.42 -13.81 1.82
N GLY A 64 10.69 -13.88 1.42
CA GLY A 64 11.35 -15.14 1.11
C GLY A 64 10.66 -15.95 0.01
N GLY A 65 10.00 -15.29 -0.95
CA GLY A 65 9.31 -15.93 -2.06
C GLY A 65 7.84 -16.31 -1.79
N SER A 66 7.42 -16.35 -0.52
CA SER A 66 6.05 -16.64 -0.15
C SER A 66 5.22 -15.35 -0.03
N THR A 67 3.93 -15.40 -0.39
CA THR A 67 3.00 -14.33 -0.04
C THR A 67 2.76 -14.38 1.46
N THR A 68 3.05 -13.28 2.17
CA THR A 68 2.94 -13.18 3.62
C THR A 68 1.91 -12.18 4.08
N ALA A 69 1.39 -11.33 3.18
CA ALA A 69 0.15 -10.58 3.40
C ALA A 69 -0.53 -10.29 2.06
N ASN A 70 -1.86 -10.39 2.04
CA ASN A 70 -2.69 -10.01 0.91
C ASN A 70 -4.07 -9.58 1.41
N VAL A 71 -4.28 -8.28 1.57
CA VAL A 71 -5.54 -7.70 2.05
C VAL A 71 -6.13 -6.86 0.93
N ALA A 72 -7.34 -7.19 0.49
CA ALA A 72 -8.03 -6.51 -0.59
C ALA A 72 -9.46 -6.15 -0.20
N THR A 73 -9.88 -4.92 -0.47
CA THR A 73 -11.27 -4.48 -0.20
C THR A 73 -12.28 -5.21 -1.07
N THR A 74 -13.52 -5.35 -0.60
CA THR A 74 -14.64 -5.74 -1.49
C THR A 74 -15.07 -4.57 -2.38
N ARG A 75 -14.91 -3.35 -1.89
CA ARG A 75 -15.17 -2.12 -2.64
C ARG A 75 -14.33 -2.08 -3.91
N LYS A 76 -14.97 -1.64 -5.01
CA LYS A 76 -14.31 -1.36 -6.29
C LYS A 76 -14.27 0.15 -6.56
N PHE A 77 -13.12 0.62 -7.00
CA PHE A 77 -12.83 2.03 -7.25
C PHE A 77 -12.89 2.31 -8.75
N ARG A 78 -14.11 2.35 -9.33
CA ARG A 78 -14.33 2.46 -10.78
C ARG A 78 -14.68 3.85 -11.29
N ASP A 79 -14.94 4.79 -10.41
CA ASP A 79 -15.23 6.16 -10.81
C ASP A 79 -13.92 6.92 -11.05
N THR A 80 -13.57 7.11 -12.31
CA THR A 80 -12.38 7.87 -12.73
C THR A 80 -12.56 9.38 -12.60
N SER A 81 -13.77 9.87 -12.33
CA SER A 81 -14.04 11.29 -12.06
C SER A 81 -13.84 11.65 -10.59
N ALA A 82 -13.93 10.67 -9.68
CA ALA A 82 -13.88 10.88 -8.24
C ALA A 82 -12.44 10.96 -7.71
N TRP A 83 -12.25 11.80 -6.69
CA TRP A 83 -11.10 11.74 -5.79
C TRP A 83 -11.42 10.87 -4.58
N TYR A 84 -10.48 10.06 -4.17
CA TYR A 84 -10.54 9.22 -2.97
C TYR A 84 -9.39 9.59 -2.05
N HIS A 85 -9.68 9.90 -0.79
CA HIS A 85 -8.66 9.94 0.25
C HIS A 85 -8.43 8.53 0.76
N ILE A 86 -7.26 7.99 0.53
CA ILE A 86 -6.85 6.64 0.95
C ILE A 86 -5.87 6.76 2.10
N VAL A 87 -6.14 6.03 3.19
CA VAL A 87 -5.17 5.82 4.27
C VAL A 87 -5.03 4.33 4.49
N VAL A 88 -3.78 3.86 4.57
CA VAL A 88 -3.45 2.47 4.97
C VAL A 88 -2.52 2.54 6.16
N ALA A 89 -3.01 2.07 7.30
CA ALA A 89 -2.26 2.04 8.55
C ALA A 89 -1.82 0.61 8.88
N PHE A 90 -0.56 0.45 9.23
CA PHE A 90 0.07 -0.82 9.55
C PHE A 90 0.55 -0.83 10.99
N ASP A 91 0.16 -1.85 11.76
CA ASP A 91 0.69 -2.17 13.09
C ASP A 91 0.71 -3.70 13.25
N THR A 92 1.76 -4.34 12.79
CA THR A 92 1.87 -5.80 12.84
C THR A 92 2.07 -6.33 14.26
N THR A 93 2.33 -5.47 15.25
CA THR A 93 2.45 -5.88 16.66
C THR A 93 1.11 -6.31 17.28
N GLN A 94 -0.01 -6.03 16.61
CA GLN A 94 -1.34 -6.35 17.10
C GLN A 94 -1.58 -7.87 17.16
N GLY A 95 -2.14 -8.34 18.27
CA GLY A 95 -2.51 -9.75 18.45
C GLY A 95 -3.65 -10.19 17.51
N THR A 96 -4.63 -9.31 17.32
CA THR A 96 -5.76 -9.54 16.40
C THR A 96 -5.32 -9.26 14.97
N ALA A 97 -5.48 -10.24 14.07
CA ALA A 97 -5.01 -10.12 12.68
C ALA A 97 -5.64 -8.93 11.94
N THR A 98 -6.94 -8.71 12.09
CA THR A 98 -7.67 -7.60 11.46
C THR A 98 -7.25 -6.22 11.93
N ASP A 99 -6.51 -6.12 13.05
CA ASP A 99 -5.97 -4.86 13.56
C ASP A 99 -4.58 -4.52 13.02
N ARG A 100 -3.92 -5.46 12.32
CA ARG A 100 -2.56 -5.27 11.79
C ARG A 100 -2.50 -4.37 10.57
N ILE A 101 -3.53 -4.41 9.73
CA ILE A 101 -3.61 -3.61 8.49
C ILE A 101 -5.02 -3.04 8.39
N LYS A 102 -5.15 -1.72 8.46
CA LYS A 102 -6.44 -1.01 8.38
C LYS A 102 -6.46 -0.10 7.16
N PHE A 103 -7.52 -0.20 6.39
CA PHE A 103 -7.79 0.67 5.24
C PHE A 103 -8.88 1.66 5.59
N TYR A 104 -8.68 2.91 5.17
CA TYR A 104 -9.69 3.96 5.29
C TYR A 104 -9.88 4.61 3.92
N VAL A 105 -11.13 4.91 3.59
CA VAL A 105 -11.52 5.62 2.38
C VAL A 105 -12.38 6.79 2.76
N ASN A 106 -11.96 8.00 2.39
CA ASN A 106 -12.66 9.24 2.73
C ASN A 106 -12.98 9.38 4.23
N GLY A 107 -12.02 8.99 5.09
CA GLY A 107 -12.15 9.04 6.55
C GLY A 107 -12.89 7.87 7.19
N VAL A 108 -13.47 6.95 6.40
CA VAL A 108 -14.24 5.80 6.90
C VAL A 108 -13.42 4.53 6.80
N GLN A 109 -13.34 3.75 7.88
CA GLN A 109 -12.64 2.47 7.89
C GLN A 109 -13.38 1.44 7.03
N GLU A 110 -12.66 0.77 6.14
CA GLU A 110 -13.18 -0.38 5.40
C GLU A 110 -13.26 -1.61 6.33
N THR A 111 -14.38 -2.29 6.27
CA THR A 111 -14.65 -3.49 7.10
C THR A 111 -14.97 -4.72 6.26
N ALA A 112 -15.17 -4.55 4.94
CA ALA A 112 -15.49 -5.61 4.00
C ALA A 112 -14.29 -5.88 3.07
N PHE A 113 -13.77 -7.10 3.11
CA PHE A 113 -12.59 -7.52 2.37
C PHE A 113 -12.87 -8.77 1.55
N SER A 114 -12.30 -8.84 0.35
CA SER A 114 -12.32 -9.99 -0.55
C SER A 114 -11.10 -10.90 -0.36
N SER A 115 -10.02 -10.38 0.24
CA SER A 115 -8.86 -11.14 0.71
C SER A 115 -8.46 -10.64 2.09
N THR A 116 -8.12 -11.53 3.00
CA THR A 116 -7.96 -11.28 4.45
C THR A 116 -6.68 -11.89 5.04
N ASP A 117 -5.64 -12.06 4.23
CA ASP A 117 -4.34 -12.45 4.75
C ASP A 117 -3.60 -11.22 5.28
N TYR A 118 -3.69 -11.02 6.60
CA TYR A 118 -3.11 -9.87 7.31
C TYR A 118 -1.65 -10.10 7.75
N GLY A 119 -1.04 -11.22 7.38
CA GLY A 119 0.30 -11.58 7.79
C GLY A 119 0.41 -12.05 9.24
N SER A 120 1.62 -12.41 9.65
CA SER A 120 1.92 -12.84 11.01
C SER A 120 2.06 -11.65 11.95
N GLN A 121 1.88 -11.89 13.26
CA GLN A 121 2.22 -10.90 14.28
C GLN A 121 3.71 -10.62 14.28
N ASN A 122 4.09 -9.33 14.42
CA ASN A 122 5.48 -8.84 14.40
C ASN A 122 6.22 -9.14 13.06
N GLU A 123 5.50 -9.29 11.97
CA GLU A 123 6.11 -9.39 10.65
C GLU A 123 6.45 -7.99 10.13
N ASN A 124 7.67 -7.81 9.61
CA ASN A 124 8.10 -6.54 9.02
C ASN A 124 7.19 -6.11 7.86
N VAL A 125 6.78 -4.86 7.85
CA VAL A 125 6.02 -4.27 6.76
C VAL A 125 6.94 -3.96 5.59
N ARG A 126 6.80 -4.68 4.47
CA ARG A 126 7.69 -4.61 3.30
C ARG A 126 7.64 -3.30 2.51
N ILE A 127 6.80 -2.35 2.88
CA ILE A 127 6.84 -0.97 2.37
C ILE A 127 7.50 0.00 3.37
N ASN A 128 8.10 -0.52 4.45
CA ASN A 128 8.80 0.26 5.47
C ASN A 128 10.20 -0.30 5.76
N GLU A 129 10.84 -0.91 4.79
CA GLU A 129 12.19 -1.46 4.96
C GLU A 129 13.27 -0.39 4.89
N SER A 130 14.28 -0.55 5.77
CA SER A 130 15.45 0.32 5.80
C SER A 130 16.30 0.15 4.54
N SER A 131 16.83 1.26 4.03
CA SER A 131 17.77 1.30 2.91
C SER A 131 17.22 0.76 1.57
N VAL A 132 15.92 0.51 1.48
CA VAL A 132 15.23 0.14 0.24
C VAL A 132 14.51 1.36 -0.31
N PRO A 133 14.58 1.66 -1.63
CA PRO A 133 13.85 2.79 -2.18
C PRO A 133 12.34 2.70 -1.97
N ILE A 134 11.76 3.73 -1.39
CA ILE A 134 10.31 3.96 -1.42
C ILE A 134 9.98 4.57 -2.76
N VAL A 135 9.03 3.99 -3.48
CA VAL A 135 8.60 4.46 -4.80
C VAL A 135 7.10 4.77 -4.77
N ILE A 136 6.74 5.96 -5.20
CA ILE A 136 5.35 6.42 -5.34
C ILE A 136 4.99 6.40 -6.82
N GLY A 137 3.87 5.77 -7.16
CA GLY A 137 3.38 5.66 -8.54
C GLY A 137 4.01 4.53 -9.35
N GLN A 138 4.77 3.62 -8.71
CA GLN A 138 5.42 2.49 -9.35
C GLN A 138 5.75 1.40 -8.30
N ASP A 139 5.99 0.16 -8.73
CA ASP A 139 6.28 -0.97 -7.83
C ASP A 139 7.74 -1.10 -7.35
N GLY A 140 8.61 -0.18 -7.78
CA GLY A 140 10.05 -0.23 -7.47
C GLY A 140 10.86 -1.13 -8.41
N ASN A 141 10.22 -1.83 -9.34
CA ASN A 141 10.84 -2.72 -10.34
C ASN A 141 10.73 -2.17 -11.77
N SER A 142 10.57 -0.88 -11.95
CA SER A 142 10.38 -0.22 -13.25
C SER A 142 9.20 -0.76 -14.08
N ALA A 143 8.20 -1.33 -13.40
CA ALA A 143 6.98 -1.85 -13.99
C ALA A 143 5.74 -1.33 -13.24
N PHE A 144 4.54 -1.51 -13.82
CA PHE A 144 3.27 -1.25 -13.13
C PHE A 144 3.13 0.18 -12.59
N TYR A 145 3.19 1.16 -13.48
CA TYR A 145 3.01 2.57 -13.13
C TYR A 145 1.56 2.91 -12.80
N PHE A 146 1.37 3.82 -11.86
CA PHE A 146 0.05 4.40 -11.61
C PHE A 146 -0.35 5.33 -12.76
N ASP A 147 -1.53 5.12 -13.30
CA ASP A 147 -2.15 6.00 -14.29
C ASP A 147 -3.29 6.77 -13.61
N GLY A 148 -3.05 8.04 -13.34
CA GLY A 148 -3.97 8.90 -12.60
C GLY A 148 -3.28 10.10 -11.95
N LEU A 149 -3.95 10.70 -10.99
CA LEU A 149 -3.46 11.83 -10.22
C LEU A 149 -3.33 11.47 -8.75
N MET A 150 -2.27 11.93 -8.12
CA MET A 150 -2.05 11.86 -6.68
C MET A 150 -1.78 13.25 -6.11
N SER A 151 -2.28 13.51 -4.92
CA SER A 151 -2.03 14.73 -4.17
C SER A 151 -1.89 14.44 -2.68
N HIS A 152 -1.16 15.29 -1.94
CA HIS A 152 -0.98 15.16 -0.48
C HIS A 152 -0.52 13.74 -0.10
N VAL A 153 0.52 13.24 -0.80
CA VAL A 153 1.09 11.94 -0.51
C VAL A 153 1.98 12.05 0.72
N HIS A 154 1.64 11.28 1.75
CA HIS A 154 2.38 11.19 2.99
C HIS A 154 2.72 9.74 3.29
N PHE A 155 3.95 9.51 3.74
CA PHE A 155 4.38 8.26 4.33
C PHE A 155 4.99 8.56 5.70
N VAL A 156 4.44 7.94 6.73
CA VAL A 156 4.90 8.11 8.12
C VAL A 156 5.47 6.80 8.60
N ASP A 157 6.77 6.79 8.89
CA ASP A 157 7.48 5.68 9.49
C ASP A 157 7.22 5.62 11.01
N GLY A 158 7.15 4.41 11.54
CA GLY A 158 7.09 4.13 12.98
C GLY A 158 5.73 4.34 13.64
N THR A 159 4.70 4.79 12.92
CA THR A 159 3.40 5.07 13.53
C THR A 159 2.24 4.65 12.61
N ALA A 160 1.26 3.95 13.20
CA ALA A 160 -0.01 3.61 12.58
C ALA A 160 -1.08 4.66 12.97
N TYR A 161 -1.37 5.59 12.08
CA TYR A 161 -2.43 6.60 12.29
C TYR A 161 -3.76 6.12 11.70
N PRO A 162 -4.87 6.23 12.45
CA PRO A 162 -6.20 6.13 11.85
C PRO A 162 -6.46 7.36 10.97
N ALA A 163 -7.37 7.23 10.02
CA ALA A 163 -7.92 8.39 9.35
C ALA A 163 -8.99 9.01 10.25
N SER A 164 -8.66 10.10 10.91
CA SER A 164 -9.58 10.92 11.69
C SER A 164 -10.10 12.08 10.87
#